data_3e8adf5242f707797594b1711b27d4f3
#
_entry.id   3e8adf5242f707797594b1711b27d4f3
#
_cell.length_a   1.000
_cell.length_b   1.000
_cell.length_c   1.000
_cell.angle_alpha   90.00
_cell.angle_beta   90.00
_cell.angle_gamma   90.00
#
_symmetry.space_group_name_H-M   'P 1'
#
loop_
_entity.id
_entity.type
_entity.pdbx_description
1 polymer ?
#
loop_
_entity_poly.entity_id
_entity_poly.type
_entity_poly.pdbx_seq_one_letter_code
_entity_poly.pdbx_strand_id
1 'polypeptide(L)'
;MFGLGKGKINVAIQKTHYAPGDIISGSVLLTLKKPVKAREMSISLIGEHKTTQTTPRVGGTMGSGGVSTSTTTQTVRIYDFKQQLDGEKQYSQGGEYRFEIKIPADILAMKSGMPEMEGKLGQILKVAQTAAAMTGAIPFQRIKWYLLAKLDIPGGLDISKKVDITIG
;
A
#
# COMPACT_ATOMS: atom_id res chain seq x y z
N MET A 1 -11.26 -10.12 -14.55
CA MET A 1 -12.69 -10.12 -14.82
C MET A 1 -13.52 -10.52 -13.61
N PHE A 2 -13.12 -10.11 -12.46
CA PHE A 2 -13.71 -10.56 -11.20
C PHE A 2 -14.60 -9.53 -10.52
N GLY A 3 -15.10 -8.58 -11.22
CA GLY A 3 -16.08 -7.63 -10.70
C GLY A 3 -17.47 -7.83 -11.29
N LEU A 4 -17.79 -9.03 -11.60
CA LEU A 4 -18.92 -9.38 -12.47
C LEU A 4 -20.31 -9.10 -11.91
N GLY A 5 -20.43 -8.70 -10.70
CA GLY A 5 -21.78 -8.72 -10.22
C GLY A 5 -22.36 -7.37 -9.86
N LYS A 6 -21.62 -6.51 -9.24
CA LYS A 6 -22.22 -5.42 -8.47
C LYS A 6 -21.89 -4.02 -8.98
N GLY A 7 -20.70 -3.83 -9.54
CA GLY A 7 -20.30 -2.52 -10.01
C GLY A 7 -18.80 -2.34 -10.16
N LYS A 8 -18.39 -1.11 -10.41
CA LYS A 8 -16.97 -0.76 -10.58
C LYS A 8 -16.67 0.60 -9.97
N ILE A 9 -15.41 0.81 -9.64
CA ILE A 9 -14.89 2.08 -9.17
C ILE A 9 -13.84 2.58 -10.18
N ASN A 10 -13.90 3.86 -10.52
CA ASN A 10 -12.85 4.56 -11.24
C ASN A 10 -12.32 5.69 -10.37
N VAL A 11 -11.02 5.94 -10.45
CA VAL A 11 -10.37 7.03 -9.76
C VAL A 11 -9.74 7.96 -10.78
N ALA A 12 -10.09 9.23 -10.72
CA ALA A 12 -9.52 10.27 -11.58
C ALA A 12 -8.65 11.20 -10.72
N ILE A 13 -7.40 11.37 -11.12
CA ILE A 13 -6.44 12.27 -10.48
C ILE A 13 -5.79 13.17 -11.53
N GLN A 14 -5.33 14.35 -11.13
CA GLN A 14 -4.78 15.32 -12.06
C GLN A 14 -3.38 14.93 -12.56
N LYS A 15 -2.60 14.28 -11.73
CA LYS A 15 -1.24 13.85 -12.05
C LYS A 15 -0.92 12.55 -11.33
N THR A 16 0.14 11.89 -11.73
CA THR A 16 0.58 10.62 -11.13
C THR A 16 1.90 10.75 -10.38
N HIS A 17 2.55 11.89 -10.46
CA HIS A 17 3.81 12.17 -9.78
C HIS A 17 3.63 13.32 -8.80
N TYR A 18 4.00 13.10 -7.55
CA TYR A 18 3.83 14.05 -6.46
C TYR A 18 5.14 14.25 -5.69
N ALA A 19 5.28 15.42 -5.07
CA ALA A 19 6.35 15.70 -4.14
C ALA A 19 5.84 15.64 -2.70
N PRO A 20 6.73 15.44 -1.71
CA PRO A 20 6.34 15.56 -0.30
C PRO A 20 5.72 16.93 -0.02
N GLY A 21 4.62 16.96 0.71
CA GLY A 21 3.88 18.18 0.98
C GLY A 21 2.81 18.52 -0.04
N ASP A 22 2.77 17.84 -1.18
CA ASP A 22 1.74 18.05 -2.19
C ASP A 22 0.37 17.55 -1.70
N ILE A 23 -0.67 18.04 -2.37
CA ILE A 23 -2.05 17.57 -2.16
C ILE A 23 -2.46 16.75 -3.36
N ILE A 24 -2.92 15.52 -3.11
CA ILE A 24 -3.52 14.68 -4.13
C ILE A 24 -5.00 15.01 -4.20
N SER A 25 -5.42 15.64 -5.27
CA SER A 25 -6.83 15.97 -5.51
C SER A 25 -7.38 15.10 -6.63
N GLY A 26 -8.60 14.64 -6.45
CA GLY A 26 -9.22 13.82 -7.46
C GLY A 26 -10.66 13.51 -7.14
N SER A 27 -11.21 12.58 -7.89
CA SER A 27 -12.54 12.06 -7.68
C SER A 27 -12.61 10.56 -7.83
N VAL A 28 -13.52 9.96 -7.08
CA VAL A 28 -13.82 8.53 -7.16
C VAL A 28 -15.23 8.41 -7.76
N LEU A 29 -15.32 7.71 -8.88
CA LEU A 29 -16.60 7.44 -9.52
C LEU A 29 -17.00 6.00 -9.23
N LEU A 30 -18.08 5.84 -8.48
CA LEU A 30 -18.71 4.56 -8.21
C LEU A 30 -19.85 4.35 -9.19
N THR A 31 -19.82 3.24 -9.91
CA THR A 31 -20.89 2.83 -10.82
C THR A 31 -21.42 1.48 -10.37
N LEU A 32 -22.70 1.42 -10.02
CA LEU A 32 -23.34 0.18 -9.56
C LEU A 32 -24.34 -0.31 -10.58
N LYS A 33 -24.38 -1.62 -10.77
CA LYS A 33 -25.38 -2.30 -11.62
C LYS A 33 -26.68 -2.56 -10.87
N LYS A 34 -26.62 -2.65 -9.56
CA LYS A 34 -27.75 -2.88 -8.67
C LYS A 34 -27.47 -2.24 -7.32
N PRO A 35 -28.51 -1.97 -6.51
CA PRO A 35 -28.31 -1.45 -5.16
C PRO A 35 -27.46 -2.39 -4.31
N VAL A 36 -26.54 -1.83 -3.57
CA VAL A 36 -25.62 -2.58 -2.72
C VAL A 36 -25.57 -1.93 -1.34
N LYS A 37 -25.77 -2.74 -0.31
CA LYS A 37 -25.58 -2.29 1.06
C LYS A 37 -24.11 -2.38 1.42
N ALA A 38 -23.52 -1.26 1.80
CA ALA A 38 -22.10 -1.18 2.14
C ALA A 38 -21.89 -0.38 3.42
N ARG A 39 -20.78 -0.65 4.09
CA ARG A 39 -20.42 0.03 5.35
C ARG A 39 -19.82 1.39 5.13
N GLU A 40 -18.96 1.50 4.13
CA GLU A 40 -18.30 2.77 3.82
C GLU A 40 -17.75 2.78 2.40
N MET A 41 -17.63 3.98 1.88
CA MET A 41 -16.83 4.29 0.70
C MET A 41 -15.60 5.05 1.17
N SER A 42 -14.42 4.59 0.82
CA SER A 42 -13.17 5.20 1.29
C SER A 42 -12.12 5.28 0.20
N ILE A 43 -11.17 6.18 0.39
CA ILE A 43 -9.94 6.25 -0.38
C ILE A 43 -8.76 6.27 0.56
N SER A 44 -7.72 5.52 0.23
CA SER A 44 -6.52 5.41 1.05
C SER A 44 -5.29 5.74 0.23
N LEU A 45 -4.32 6.40 0.86
CA LEU A 45 -2.97 6.53 0.34
C LEU A 45 -2.11 5.48 1.04
N ILE A 46 -1.53 4.58 0.27
CA ILE A 46 -0.78 3.44 0.80
C ILE A 46 0.62 3.44 0.23
N GLY A 47 1.60 3.23 1.10
CA GLY A 47 2.99 2.99 0.73
C GLY A 47 3.40 1.59 1.15
N GLU A 48 3.92 0.80 0.22
CA GLU A 48 4.39 -0.55 0.45
C GLU A 48 5.86 -0.70 0.09
N HIS A 49 6.57 -1.41 0.93
CA HIS A 49 7.96 -1.77 0.70
C HIS A 49 8.08 -3.27 0.53
N LYS A 50 8.70 -3.70 -0.57
CA LYS A 50 9.02 -5.10 -0.79
C LYS A 50 10.43 -5.39 -0.33
N THR A 51 10.56 -6.31 0.61
CA THR A 51 11.86 -6.82 1.05
C THR A 51 12.04 -8.24 0.55
N THR A 52 13.20 -8.49 -0.05
CA THR A 52 13.57 -9.82 -0.51
C THR A 52 14.66 -10.35 0.39
N GLN A 53 14.37 -11.43 1.09
CA GLN A 53 15.37 -12.13 1.91
C GLN A 53 15.78 -13.40 1.21
N THR A 54 17.07 -13.54 1.00
CA THR A 54 17.67 -14.76 0.48
C THR A 54 18.30 -15.52 1.65
N THR A 55 17.72 -16.65 1.99
CA THR A 55 18.27 -17.50 3.06
C THR A 55 18.98 -18.67 2.42
N PRO A 56 20.30 -18.84 2.66
CA PRO A 56 21.00 -20.04 2.21
C PRO A 56 20.49 -21.23 3.01
N ARG A 57 20.01 -22.23 2.33
CA ARG A 57 19.64 -23.51 2.92
C ARG A 57 20.79 -24.49 2.70
N VAL A 58 21.47 -24.83 3.78
CA VAL A 58 22.41 -25.91 3.75
C VAL A 58 21.63 -27.22 3.91
N GLY A 59 21.30 -27.82 2.79
CA GLY A 59 20.70 -29.15 2.78
C GLY A 59 21.76 -30.21 3.07
N GLY A 60 21.84 -30.61 4.35
CA GLY A 60 22.75 -31.66 4.74
C GLY A 60 22.21 -33.05 4.41
N THR A 61 22.42 -33.52 3.20
CA THR A 61 22.53 -34.96 2.96
C THR A 61 23.90 -35.20 2.37
N MET A 62 24.66 -36.05 3.03
CA MET A 62 25.97 -36.48 2.58
C MET A 62 25.92 -36.92 1.13
N GLY A 63 26.59 -36.19 0.24
CA GLY A 63 26.86 -36.65 -1.12
C GLY A 63 26.63 -35.69 -2.25
N SER A 64 25.88 -34.61 -2.08
CA SER A 64 25.77 -33.58 -3.10
C SER A 64 25.81 -32.18 -2.46
N GLY A 65 26.94 -31.55 -2.61
CA GLY A 65 27.16 -30.19 -2.11
C GLY A 65 26.39 -29.14 -2.90
N GLY A 66 25.06 -29.23 -2.86
CA GLY A 66 24.19 -28.21 -3.47
C GLY A 66 23.75 -27.21 -2.42
N VAL A 67 24.24 -25.98 -2.54
CA VAL A 67 23.68 -24.84 -1.76
C VAL A 67 22.42 -24.40 -2.46
N SER A 68 21.27 -24.71 -1.89
CA SER A 68 20.02 -24.15 -2.37
C SER A 68 19.73 -22.84 -1.64
N THR A 69 19.39 -21.80 -2.39
CA THR A 69 18.97 -20.53 -1.86
C THR A 69 17.45 -20.42 -1.91
N SER A 70 16.84 -20.12 -0.79
CA SER A 70 15.41 -19.81 -0.72
C SER A 70 15.23 -18.31 -0.68
N THR A 71 14.50 -17.77 -1.65
CA THR A 71 14.19 -16.34 -1.73
C THR A 71 12.76 -16.11 -1.28
N THR A 72 12.58 -15.35 -0.21
CA THR A 72 11.27 -14.97 0.30
C THR A 72 11.08 -13.48 0.11
N THR A 73 10.01 -13.09 -0.57
CA THR A 73 9.64 -11.69 -0.74
C THR A 73 8.50 -11.36 0.23
N GLN A 74 8.73 -10.36 1.07
CA GLN A 74 7.72 -9.83 1.98
C GLN A 74 7.35 -8.41 1.55
N THR A 75 6.05 -8.13 1.58
CA THR A 75 5.52 -6.79 1.36
C THR A 75 5.10 -6.22 2.70
N VAL A 76 5.69 -5.10 3.08
CA VAL A 76 5.38 -4.40 4.32
C VAL A 76 4.70 -3.08 3.98
N ARG A 77 3.53 -2.86 4.55
CA ARG A 77 2.84 -1.57 4.43
C ARG A 77 3.47 -0.61 5.41
N ILE A 78 4.13 0.43 4.89
CA ILE A 78 4.84 1.43 5.69
C ILE A 78 4.02 2.69 5.94
N TYR A 79 3.00 2.92 5.14
CA TYR A 79 2.12 4.07 5.26
C TYR A 79 0.71 3.66 4.85
N ASP A 80 -0.27 4.04 5.65
CA ASP A 80 -1.68 3.78 5.36
C ASP A 80 -2.52 4.93 5.95
N PHE A 81 -3.02 5.78 5.06
CA PHE A 81 -3.92 6.85 5.42
C PHE A 81 -5.25 6.63 4.71
N LYS A 82 -6.30 6.44 5.48
CA LYS A 82 -7.65 6.22 4.97
C LYS A 82 -8.53 7.44 5.21
N GLN A 83 -9.19 7.89 4.15
CA GLN A 83 -10.21 8.93 4.21
C GLN A 83 -11.56 8.33 3.88
N GLN A 84 -12.51 8.46 4.80
CA GLN A 84 -13.89 8.04 4.56
C GLN A 84 -14.58 9.07 3.67
N LEU A 85 -15.17 8.61 2.57
CA LEU A 85 -15.90 9.46 1.63
C LEU A 85 -17.40 9.42 1.89
N ASP A 86 -17.91 8.28 2.32
CA ASP A 86 -19.32 8.10 2.64
C ASP A 86 -19.48 6.98 3.69
N GLY A 87 -20.57 7.02 4.44
CA GLY A 87 -20.83 6.09 5.53
C GLY A 87 -21.64 4.86 5.14
N GLU A 88 -22.14 4.17 6.17
CA GLU A 88 -22.98 3.00 6.00
C GLU A 88 -24.34 3.40 5.42
N LYS A 89 -24.68 2.84 4.28
CA LYS A 89 -25.98 3.03 3.65
C LYS A 89 -26.18 2.03 2.51
N GLN A 90 -27.39 2.04 1.96
CA GLN A 90 -27.64 1.36 0.69
C GLN A 90 -27.26 2.30 -0.46
N TYR A 91 -26.26 1.90 -1.22
CA TYR A 91 -25.81 2.60 -2.42
C TYR A 91 -26.64 2.13 -3.61
N SER A 92 -27.42 3.00 -4.21
CA SER A 92 -28.41 2.57 -5.21
C SER A 92 -27.89 2.61 -6.65
N GLN A 93 -27.18 3.67 -7.05
CA GLN A 93 -26.71 3.81 -8.44
C GLN A 93 -25.23 4.14 -8.54
N GLY A 94 -24.59 4.39 -7.41
CA GLY A 94 -23.26 4.92 -7.38
C GLY A 94 -23.24 6.43 -7.16
N GLY A 95 -22.12 7.05 -7.43
CA GLY A 95 -21.93 8.47 -7.23
C GLY A 95 -20.51 8.89 -7.45
N GLU A 96 -20.30 10.20 -7.48
CA GLU A 96 -18.98 10.79 -7.58
C GLU A 96 -18.60 11.39 -6.22
N TYR A 97 -17.40 11.06 -5.76
CA TYR A 97 -16.85 11.53 -4.50
C TYR A 97 -15.56 12.28 -4.78
N ARG A 98 -15.48 13.53 -4.38
CA ARG A 98 -14.23 14.30 -4.46
C ARG A 98 -13.41 14.05 -3.21
N PHE A 99 -12.11 14.01 -3.38
CA PHE A 99 -11.19 13.83 -2.27
C PHE A 99 -9.96 14.71 -2.40
N GLU A 100 -9.37 15.01 -1.26
CA GLU A 100 -8.08 15.68 -1.16
C GLU A 100 -7.28 14.98 -0.06
N ILE A 101 -6.09 14.51 -0.40
CA ILE A 101 -5.18 13.88 0.55
C ILE A 101 -3.88 14.65 0.55
N LYS A 102 -3.53 15.20 1.70
CA LYS A 102 -2.25 15.89 1.87
C LYS A 102 -1.15 14.88 2.12
N ILE A 103 -0.12 14.92 1.30
CA ILE A 103 1.09 14.13 1.50
C ILE A 103 1.92 14.83 2.58
N PRO A 104 2.27 14.14 3.69
CA PRO A 104 3.13 14.74 4.70
C PRO A 104 4.47 15.20 4.10
N ALA A 105 4.93 16.36 4.51
CA ALA A 105 6.21 16.90 4.03
C ALA A 105 7.40 16.01 4.42
N ASP A 106 7.25 15.26 5.49
CA ASP A 106 8.26 14.34 6.02
C ASP A 106 8.05 12.87 5.60
N ILE A 107 7.19 12.61 4.61
CA ILE A 107 6.84 11.25 4.21
C ILE A 107 8.05 10.42 3.78
N LEU A 108 9.05 11.07 3.17
CA LEU A 108 10.30 10.40 2.78
C LEU A 108 11.27 10.25 3.96
N ALA A 109 11.09 11.03 5.02
CA ALA A 109 11.86 10.92 6.25
C ALA A 109 11.31 9.81 7.16
N MET A 110 10.08 9.37 6.95
CA MET A 110 9.55 8.15 7.58
C MET A 110 10.23 6.92 6.98
N LYS A 111 11.55 6.99 6.97
CA LYS A 111 12.41 5.92 6.49
C LYS A 111 12.04 4.65 7.20
N SER A 112 11.59 3.68 6.44
CA SER A 112 11.29 2.35 6.92
C SER A 112 9.97 2.12 7.65
N GLY A 113 9.09 3.12 7.77
CA GLY A 113 7.75 2.89 8.36
C GLY A 113 7.73 2.18 9.70
N MET A 114 8.88 2.09 10.34
CA MET A 114 8.97 1.50 11.65
C MET A 114 8.56 2.55 12.65
N PRO A 115 7.54 2.27 13.49
CA PRO A 115 7.28 3.13 14.62
C PRO A 115 8.58 3.25 15.42
N GLU A 116 8.85 4.43 15.95
CA GLU A 116 9.97 4.60 16.88
C GLU A 116 9.80 3.57 17.98
N MET A 117 10.50 2.47 17.85
CA MET A 117 10.62 1.51 18.93
C MET A 117 11.65 2.04 19.90
N GLU A 118 11.16 2.64 20.98
CA GLU A 118 12.00 2.99 22.09
C GLU A 118 12.62 1.72 22.68
N GLY A 119 13.93 1.70 22.85
CA GLY A 119 14.65 0.65 23.54
C GLY A 119 15.61 -0.15 22.65
N LYS A 120 15.99 -1.33 23.14
CA LYS A 120 17.03 -2.18 22.53
C LYS A 120 16.73 -2.59 21.08
N LEU A 121 15.47 -2.71 20.70
CA LEU A 121 15.07 -3.01 19.35
C LEU A 121 15.36 -1.87 18.38
N GLY A 122 15.22 -0.62 18.81
CA GLY A 122 15.58 0.54 18.00
C GLY A 122 17.06 0.59 17.67
N GLN A 123 17.92 0.21 18.62
CA GLN A 123 19.36 0.13 18.39
C GLN A 123 19.74 -1.00 17.43
N ILE A 124 19.10 -2.16 17.55
CA ILE A 124 19.33 -3.29 16.63
C ILE A 124 18.90 -2.91 15.22
N LEU A 125 17.79 -2.22 15.08
CA LEU A 125 17.32 -1.76 13.78
C LEU A 125 18.23 -0.70 13.16
N LYS A 126 18.78 0.22 13.97
CA LYS A 126 19.77 1.19 13.50
C LYS A 126 21.06 0.51 13.02
N VAL A 127 21.51 -0.50 13.74
CA VAL A 127 22.68 -1.28 13.33
C VAL A 127 22.40 -2.04 12.04
N ALA A 128 21.23 -2.64 11.91
CA ALA A 128 20.82 -3.34 10.69
C ALA A 128 20.70 -2.37 9.51
N GLN A 129 20.17 -1.18 9.73
CA GLN A 129 20.09 -0.13 8.71
C GLN A 129 21.48 0.36 8.29
N THR A 130 22.38 0.53 9.24
CA THR A 130 23.75 0.94 8.95
C THR A 130 24.49 -0.14 8.16
N ALA A 131 24.34 -1.39 8.55
CA ALA A 131 24.92 -2.51 7.81
C ALA A 131 24.35 -2.63 6.40
N ALA A 132 23.05 -2.45 6.24
CA ALA A 132 22.39 -2.45 4.95
C ALA A 132 22.82 -1.28 4.07
N ALA A 133 23.00 -0.10 4.66
CA ALA A 133 23.52 1.08 3.95
C ALA A 133 24.95 0.87 3.48
N MET A 134 25.77 0.18 4.27
CA MET A 134 27.15 -0.15 3.89
C MET A 134 27.25 -1.19 2.78
N THR A 135 26.26 -2.07 2.68
CA THR A 135 26.23 -3.10 1.63
C THR A 135 25.56 -2.62 0.35
N GLY A 136 25.06 -1.38 0.31
CA GLY A 136 24.37 -0.82 -0.85
C GLY A 136 23.04 -1.50 -1.15
N ALA A 137 22.50 -2.26 -0.22
CA ALA A 137 21.41 -3.20 -0.46
C ALA A 137 20.00 -2.59 -0.37
N ILE A 138 19.86 -1.31 0.01
CA ILE A 138 18.50 -0.72 0.11
C ILE A 138 18.47 0.64 -0.54
N PRO A 139 18.08 0.71 -1.79
CA PRO A 139 17.62 1.98 -2.34
C PRO A 139 16.26 2.28 -1.74
N PHE A 140 16.12 3.41 -1.09
CA PHE A 140 14.84 3.99 -0.64
C PHE A 140 13.84 4.17 -1.78
N GLN A 141 14.24 3.87 -2.98
CA GLN A 141 13.51 4.09 -4.23
C GLN A 141 12.48 3.00 -4.55
N ARG A 142 12.31 2.02 -3.69
CA ARG A 142 11.41 0.90 -3.96
C ARG A 142 10.14 0.90 -3.14
N ILE A 143 9.74 2.06 -2.64
CA ILE A 143 8.44 2.20 -2.02
C ILE A 143 7.42 2.34 -3.14
N LYS A 144 6.45 1.45 -3.16
CA LYS A 144 5.36 1.52 -4.09
C LYS A 144 4.22 2.31 -3.45
N TRP A 145 3.86 3.41 -4.06
CA TRP A 145 2.77 4.27 -3.62
C TRP A 145 1.55 4.06 -4.50
N TYR A 146 0.39 3.98 -3.89
CA TYR A 146 -0.85 3.90 -4.64
C TYR A 146 -2.02 4.45 -3.85
N LEU A 147 -3.06 4.83 -4.57
CA LEU A 147 -4.37 5.14 -4.03
C LEU A 147 -5.26 3.91 -4.14
N LEU A 148 -5.98 3.61 -3.09
CA LEU A 148 -6.94 2.51 -3.06
C LEU A 148 -8.32 3.06 -2.72
N ALA A 149 -9.22 3.07 -3.71
CA ALA A 149 -10.62 3.36 -3.48
C ALA A 149 -11.36 2.05 -3.22
N LYS A 150 -12.20 2.02 -2.20
CA LYS A 150 -12.84 0.79 -1.75
C LYS A 150 -14.26 1.05 -1.26
N LEU A 151 -15.18 0.21 -1.73
CA LEU A 151 -16.52 0.10 -1.17
C LEU A 151 -16.58 -1.19 -0.34
N ASP A 152 -16.72 -1.05 0.96
CA ASP A 152 -16.72 -2.17 1.91
C ASP A 152 -18.11 -2.78 1.99
N ILE A 153 -18.25 -4.00 1.45
CA ILE A 153 -19.51 -4.72 1.36
C ILE A 153 -19.50 -5.88 2.36
N PRO A 154 -20.30 -5.78 3.46
CA PRO A 154 -20.35 -6.86 4.43
C PRO A 154 -20.93 -8.15 3.82
N GLY A 155 -20.27 -9.26 4.07
CA GLY A 155 -20.72 -10.56 3.58
C GLY A 155 -20.57 -10.80 2.10
N GLY A 156 -19.89 -9.89 1.38
CA GLY A 156 -19.66 -10.00 -0.05
C GLY A 156 -18.25 -9.57 -0.43
N LEU A 157 -17.98 -9.58 -1.73
CA LEU A 157 -16.72 -9.08 -2.25
C LEU A 157 -16.76 -7.57 -2.34
N ASP A 158 -15.77 -6.92 -1.76
CA ASP A 158 -15.59 -5.48 -1.86
C ASP A 158 -15.33 -5.05 -3.30
N ILE A 159 -15.79 -3.86 -3.64
CA ILE A 159 -15.44 -3.24 -4.90
C ILE A 159 -14.27 -2.30 -4.63
N SER A 160 -13.19 -2.47 -5.36
CA SER A 160 -11.99 -1.64 -5.16
C SER A 160 -11.30 -1.29 -6.46
N LYS A 161 -10.57 -0.19 -6.43
CA LYS A 161 -9.72 0.26 -7.54
C LYS A 161 -8.41 0.80 -6.99
N LYS A 162 -7.33 0.33 -7.55
CA LYS A 162 -5.97 0.73 -7.21
C LYS A 162 -5.40 1.59 -8.33
N VAL A 163 -4.81 2.72 -7.98
CA VAL A 163 -4.13 3.62 -8.91
C VAL A 163 -2.71 3.86 -8.41
N ASP A 164 -1.73 3.44 -9.19
CA ASP A 164 -0.33 3.62 -8.85
C ASP A 164 0.08 5.08 -9.04
N ILE A 165 0.83 5.60 -8.07
CA ILE A 165 1.41 6.95 -8.10
C ILE A 165 2.88 6.88 -7.70
N THR A 166 3.60 7.97 -7.91
CA THR A 166 4.98 8.12 -7.45
C THR A 166 5.08 9.32 -6.52
N ILE A 167 5.87 9.21 -5.46
CA ILE A 167 6.18 10.28 -4.53
C ILE A 167 7.69 10.39 -4.42
N GLY A 168 8.20 11.57 -4.74
CA GLY A 168 9.66 11.77 -4.66
C GLY A 168 10.17 13.04 -5.28
#